data_867db944520d5dcd532d2976adfdeb96
#
_entry.id   867db944520d5dcd532d2976adfdeb96
#
_cell.length_a   1.000
_cell.length_b   1.000
_cell.length_c   1.000
_cell.angle_alpha   90.00
_cell.angle_beta   90.00
_cell.angle_gamma   90.00
#
_symmetry.space_group_name_H-M   'P 1'
#
loop_
_entity.id
_entity.type
_entity.pdbx_description
1 polymer ?
#
loop_
_entity_poly.entity_id
_entity_poly.type
_entity_poly.pdbx_seq_one_letter_code
_entity_poly.pdbx_strand_id
1 'polypeptide(L)'
;MVTTFNTIEELPTFTEKGYHLDIIPSKPWDKIYAYYELSKFMPPEDDYDTSLKSKFYNIGRYNGVQLSFLDLLKGPCEAFANQELEYSNMYGIREYLNGATLPAHTDRLATHHISAIIMLDTDTDWPIEIQGHDGEWKSIIMNPGHILFYESAKCLHGRSTPFQGKSFKNCYVHYKLKNYQYGGE
;
A
#
# COMPACT_ATOMS: atom_id res chain seq x y z
N MET A 1 19.59 -14.27 -12.89
CA MET A 1 18.73 -14.71 -14.02
C MET A 1 17.39 -14.06 -13.80
N VAL A 2 16.80 -13.44 -14.81
CA VAL A 2 15.47 -12.79 -14.70
C VAL A 2 14.42 -13.80 -15.18
N THR A 3 13.37 -13.99 -14.42
CA THR A 3 12.22 -14.83 -14.76
C THR A 3 11.13 -13.95 -15.38
N THR A 4 10.70 -14.27 -16.60
CA THR A 4 9.57 -13.59 -17.24
C THR A 4 8.27 -14.28 -16.88
N PHE A 5 7.22 -13.50 -16.61
CA PHE A 5 5.86 -13.99 -16.36
C PHE A 5 4.86 -13.11 -17.13
N ASN A 6 3.71 -13.67 -17.50
CA ASN A 6 2.69 -12.98 -18.30
C ASN A 6 1.32 -12.95 -17.60
N THR A 7 1.11 -13.85 -16.64
CA THR A 7 -0.14 -13.94 -15.90
C THR A 7 0.13 -13.96 -14.39
N ILE A 8 -0.93 -13.76 -13.61
CA ILE A 8 -0.85 -13.79 -12.16
C ILE A 8 -0.52 -15.18 -11.62
N GLU A 9 -0.93 -16.23 -12.33
CA GLU A 9 -0.66 -17.62 -11.95
C GLU A 9 0.83 -17.95 -12.09
N GLU A 10 1.51 -17.34 -13.07
CA GLU A 10 2.95 -17.52 -13.29
C GLU A 10 3.80 -16.77 -12.25
N LEU A 11 3.25 -15.74 -11.60
CA LEU A 11 3.94 -15.05 -10.51
C LEU A 11 3.88 -15.95 -9.25
N PRO A 12 5.03 -16.36 -8.67
CA PRO A 12 5.02 -17.20 -7.49
C PRO A 12 4.43 -16.48 -6.27
N THR A 13 4.04 -17.26 -5.27
CA THR A 13 3.76 -16.77 -3.92
C THR A 13 5.06 -16.74 -3.11
N PHE A 14 5.23 -15.74 -2.25
CA PHE A 14 6.47 -15.54 -1.50
C PHE A 14 6.29 -15.80 0.00
N THR A 15 5.05 -15.74 0.48
CA THR A 15 4.70 -15.96 1.88
C THR A 15 3.56 -16.96 2.00
N GLU A 16 3.39 -17.55 3.17
CA GLU A 16 2.32 -18.53 3.40
C GLU A 16 0.92 -17.93 3.23
N LYS A 17 0.71 -16.70 3.75
CA LYS A 17 -0.61 -16.07 3.76
C LYS A 17 -0.81 -14.99 2.70
N GLY A 18 0.24 -14.47 2.11
CA GLY A 18 0.18 -13.34 1.18
C GLY A 18 0.14 -11.96 1.86
N TYR A 19 0.03 -11.88 3.18
CA TYR A 19 0.02 -10.62 3.93
C TYR A 19 0.52 -10.78 5.37
N HIS A 20 0.95 -9.65 5.97
CA HIS A 20 1.40 -9.60 7.36
C HIS A 20 1.18 -8.21 7.95
N LEU A 21 0.49 -8.13 9.09
CA LEU A 21 0.33 -6.88 9.86
C LEU A 21 1.42 -6.79 10.92
N ASP A 22 2.08 -5.63 11.01
CA ASP A 22 3.14 -5.37 11.99
C ASP A 22 3.11 -3.89 12.44
N ILE A 23 4.00 -3.54 13.36
CA ILE A 23 4.31 -2.17 13.74
C ILE A 23 5.41 -1.65 12.81
N ILE A 24 5.20 -0.48 12.22
CA ILE A 24 6.21 0.13 11.36
C ILE A 24 7.49 0.43 12.16
N PRO A 25 8.70 0.13 11.65
CA PRO A 25 9.94 0.48 12.31
C PRO A 25 10.04 1.99 12.58
N SER A 26 10.63 2.38 13.71
CA SER A 26 10.66 3.78 14.17
C SER A 26 11.25 4.75 13.14
N LYS A 27 12.37 4.40 12.51
CA LYS A 27 13.04 5.29 11.55
C LYS A 27 12.19 5.64 10.33
N PRO A 28 11.53 4.71 9.59
CA PRO A 28 10.55 5.07 8.58
C PRO A 28 9.32 5.78 9.16
N TRP A 29 8.82 5.36 10.33
CA TRP A 29 7.68 6.01 10.96
C TRP A 29 7.93 7.50 11.21
N ASP A 30 9.02 7.85 11.88
CA ASP A 30 9.34 9.24 12.23
C ASP A 30 9.38 10.14 10.98
N LYS A 31 9.93 9.63 9.88
CA LYS A 31 10.01 10.37 8.62
C LYS A 31 8.66 10.54 7.93
N ILE A 32 7.90 9.46 7.83
CA ILE A 32 6.59 9.46 7.17
C ILE A 32 5.60 10.29 7.99
N TYR A 33 5.63 10.14 9.30
CA TYR A 33 4.74 10.89 10.20
C TYR A 33 5.08 12.38 10.22
N ALA A 34 6.36 12.77 10.20
CA ALA A 34 6.75 14.17 10.05
C ALA A 34 6.23 14.78 8.72
N TYR A 35 6.29 14.03 7.63
CA TYR A 35 5.69 14.46 6.37
C TYR A 35 4.16 14.56 6.45
N TYR A 36 3.51 13.60 7.12
CA TYR A 36 2.07 13.67 7.38
C TYR A 36 1.70 14.95 8.14
N GLU A 37 2.44 15.30 9.20
CA GLU A 37 2.19 16.56 9.95
C GLU A 37 2.34 17.80 9.05
N LEU A 38 3.34 17.82 8.16
CA LEU A 38 3.51 18.89 7.19
C LEU A 38 2.36 18.93 6.17
N SER A 39 1.84 17.77 5.75
CA SER A 39 0.76 17.71 4.77
C SER A 39 -0.53 18.35 5.24
N LYS A 40 -0.75 18.50 6.54
CA LYS A 40 -1.90 19.21 7.11
C LYS A 40 -1.98 20.69 6.71
N PHE A 41 -0.85 21.27 6.30
CA PHE A 41 -0.75 22.64 5.82
C PHE A 41 -0.70 22.77 4.30
N MET A 42 -0.77 21.64 3.59
CA MET A 42 -0.76 21.59 2.13
C MET A 42 -2.20 21.50 1.59
N PRO A 43 -2.50 22.15 0.47
CA PRO A 43 -3.78 21.93 -0.18
C PRO A 43 -3.83 20.49 -0.72
N PRO A 44 -4.90 19.72 -0.41
CA PRO A 44 -5.11 18.44 -1.05
C PRO A 44 -5.48 18.64 -2.51
N GLU A 45 -5.19 17.63 -3.32
CA GLU A 45 -5.71 17.47 -4.67
C GLU A 45 -6.95 16.56 -4.63
N ASP A 46 -7.81 16.70 -5.63
CA ASP A 46 -8.85 15.70 -5.84
C ASP A 46 -8.18 14.37 -6.24
N ASP A 47 -8.70 13.27 -5.73
CA ASP A 47 -8.19 11.97 -6.13
C ASP A 47 -8.47 11.76 -7.63
N TYR A 48 -7.52 11.14 -8.33
CA TYR A 48 -7.71 10.78 -9.73
C TYR A 48 -8.90 9.83 -9.94
N ASP A 49 -9.25 9.05 -8.91
CA ASP A 49 -10.48 8.26 -8.87
C ASP A 49 -11.52 8.97 -8.00
N THR A 50 -12.33 9.81 -8.63
CA THR A 50 -13.38 10.58 -7.96
C THR A 50 -14.47 9.72 -7.34
N SER A 51 -14.56 8.43 -7.69
CA SER A 51 -15.53 7.49 -7.11
C SER A 51 -15.18 7.09 -5.68
N LEU A 52 -13.92 7.23 -5.27
CA LEU A 52 -13.44 6.80 -3.97
C LEU A 52 -13.83 7.73 -2.81
N LYS A 53 -14.39 8.92 -3.07
CA LYS A 53 -14.65 9.96 -2.06
C LYS A 53 -13.41 10.22 -1.20
N SER A 54 -12.30 10.49 -1.83
CA SER A 54 -11.01 10.73 -1.18
C SER A 54 -10.35 12.00 -1.67
N LYS A 55 -9.42 12.49 -0.89
CA LYS A 55 -8.48 13.55 -1.22
C LYS A 55 -7.08 12.99 -1.25
N PHE A 56 -6.20 13.66 -1.95
CA PHE A 56 -4.86 13.18 -2.16
C PHE A 56 -3.82 14.27 -1.87
N TYR A 57 -2.82 13.93 -1.05
CA TYR A 57 -1.65 14.78 -0.79
C TYR A 57 -0.47 14.17 -1.53
N ASN A 58 -0.24 14.67 -2.74
CA ASN A 58 0.70 14.09 -3.70
C ASN A 58 2.15 14.29 -3.26
N ILE A 59 2.87 13.21 -3.02
CA ILE A 59 4.29 13.21 -2.71
C ILE A 59 5.17 13.12 -3.97
N GLY A 60 4.60 12.68 -5.09
CA GLY A 60 5.33 12.51 -6.35
C GLY A 60 5.86 13.80 -6.96
N ARG A 61 5.36 14.95 -6.54
CA ARG A 61 5.92 16.28 -6.89
C ARG A 61 7.31 16.50 -6.30
N TYR A 62 7.71 15.73 -5.32
CA TYR A 62 8.97 15.85 -4.59
C TYR A 62 9.76 14.56 -4.72
N ASN A 63 10.32 14.30 -5.89
CA ASN A 63 11.05 13.07 -6.21
C ASN A 63 12.01 12.59 -5.12
N GLY A 64 12.72 13.50 -4.47
CA GLY A 64 13.64 13.17 -3.38
C GLY A 64 12.94 12.62 -2.12
N VAL A 65 11.75 13.11 -1.78
CA VAL A 65 10.96 12.65 -0.64
C VAL A 65 10.39 11.26 -0.94
N GLN A 66 9.81 11.08 -2.11
CA GLN A 66 9.28 9.80 -2.57
C GLN A 66 10.35 8.70 -2.54
N LEU A 67 11.52 8.97 -3.12
CA LEU A 67 12.64 8.04 -3.11
C LEU A 67 13.14 7.74 -1.70
N SER A 68 13.19 8.74 -0.82
CA SER A 68 13.58 8.53 0.58
C SER A 68 12.65 7.58 1.32
N PHE A 69 11.33 7.66 1.09
CA PHE A 69 10.38 6.76 1.72
C PHE A 69 10.43 5.35 1.13
N LEU A 70 10.54 5.25 -0.19
CA LEU A 70 10.74 3.96 -0.85
C LEU A 70 12.03 3.28 -0.35
N ASP A 71 13.13 4.04 -0.17
CA ASP A 71 14.38 3.51 0.35
C ASP A 71 14.26 3.02 1.81
N LEU A 72 13.56 3.78 2.65
CA LEU A 72 13.35 3.43 4.07
C LEU A 72 12.49 2.17 4.26
N LEU A 73 11.52 1.94 3.37
CA LEU A 73 10.56 0.84 3.47
C LEU A 73 10.98 -0.39 2.66
N LYS A 74 11.99 -0.25 1.77
CA LYS A 74 12.46 -1.35 0.93
C LYS A 74 12.92 -2.54 1.75
N GLY A 75 13.80 -2.34 2.72
CA GLY A 75 14.31 -3.42 3.57
C GLY A 75 13.21 -4.20 4.30
N PRO A 76 12.28 -3.55 5.00
CA PRO A 76 11.11 -4.21 5.57
C PRO A 76 10.27 -5.01 4.57
N CYS A 77 10.03 -4.47 3.36
CA CYS A 77 9.30 -5.18 2.32
C CYS A 77 10.07 -6.37 1.74
N GLU A 78 11.40 -6.24 1.58
CA GLU A 78 12.28 -7.34 1.19
C GLU A 78 12.31 -8.46 2.25
N ALA A 79 12.33 -8.09 3.52
CA ALA A 79 12.26 -9.06 4.63
C ALA A 79 10.93 -9.82 4.65
N PHE A 80 9.80 -9.13 4.41
CA PHE A 80 8.49 -9.77 4.29
C PHE A 80 8.44 -10.77 3.14
N ALA A 81 8.88 -10.38 1.95
CA ALA A 81 8.81 -11.22 0.76
C ALA A 81 9.96 -12.23 0.64
N ASN A 82 11.03 -12.08 1.43
CA ASN A 82 12.32 -12.79 1.26
C ASN A 82 12.82 -12.72 -0.19
N GLN A 83 12.69 -11.54 -0.82
CA GLN A 83 13.05 -11.28 -2.21
C GLN A 83 13.72 -9.91 -2.35
N GLU A 84 14.65 -9.77 -3.31
CA GLU A 84 15.15 -8.46 -3.71
C GLU A 84 14.08 -7.68 -4.49
N LEU A 85 13.90 -6.41 -4.13
CA LEU A 85 12.88 -5.54 -4.68
C LEU A 85 13.50 -4.35 -5.44
N GLU A 86 12.77 -3.85 -6.41
CA GLU A 86 13.01 -2.58 -7.09
C GLU A 86 11.88 -1.60 -6.79
N TYR A 87 12.20 -0.31 -6.76
CA TYR A 87 11.21 0.74 -6.57
C TYR A 87 10.17 0.72 -7.69
N SER A 88 8.92 0.85 -7.31
CA SER A 88 7.85 1.11 -8.25
C SER A 88 7.26 2.49 -7.98
N ASN A 89 6.44 2.64 -6.95
CA ASN A 89 5.80 3.92 -6.70
C ASN A 89 5.44 4.12 -5.22
N MET A 90 5.34 5.40 -4.86
CA MET A 90 4.66 5.89 -3.67
C MET A 90 3.95 7.19 -4.06
N TYR A 91 2.64 7.16 -4.13
CA TYR A 91 1.86 8.29 -4.65
C TYR A 91 1.74 9.44 -3.63
N GLY A 92 1.64 9.12 -2.35
CA GLY A 92 1.46 10.09 -1.28
C GLY A 92 0.50 9.63 -0.20
N ILE A 93 -0.17 10.57 0.45
CA ILE A 93 -1.16 10.29 1.49
C ILE A 93 -2.55 10.40 0.87
N ARG A 94 -3.36 9.36 1.04
CA ARG A 94 -4.78 9.38 0.70
C ARG A 94 -5.60 9.58 1.96
N GLU A 95 -6.52 10.52 1.92
CA GLU A 95 -7.51 10.80 2.93
C GLU A 95 -8.88 10.37 2.43
N TYR A 96 -9.42 9.30 2.97
CA TYR A 96 -10.79 8.86 2.71
C TYR A 96 -11.78 9.64 3.58
N LEU A 97 -12.90 10.00 2.99
CA LEU A 97 -13.97 10.78 3.62
C LEU A 97 -15.19 9.91 3.90
N ASN A 98 -16.13 10.43 4.69
CA ASN A 98 -17.36 9.72 5.02
C ASN A 98 -18.06 9.14 3.78
N GLY A 99 -18.43 7.87 3.89
CA GLY A 99 -19.08 7.11 2.82
C GLY A 99 -18.12 6.60 1.74
N ALA A 100 -16.80 6.75 1.91
CA ALA A 100 -15.82 6.16 1.00
C ALA A 100 -15.89 4.64 1.03
N THR A 101 -15.67 4.00 -0.11
CA THR A 101 -15.46 2.56 -0.25
C THR A 101 -14.28 2.34 -1.18
N LEU A 102 -13.65 1.18 -1.09
CA LEU A 102 -12.61 0.73 -2.01
C LEU A 102 -13.01 -0.66 -2.52
N PRO A 103 -13.48 -0.79 -3.76
CA PRO A 103 -13.81 -2.10 -4.32
C PRO A 103 -12.65 -3.08 -4.23
N ALA A 104 -12.95 -4.35 -4.01
CA ALA A 104 -11.93 -5.39 -3.97
C ALA A 104 -11.22 -5.48 -5.33
N HIS A 105 -9.89 -5.42 -5.29
CA HIS A 105 -9.02 -5.46 -6.47
C HIS A 105 -7.66 -6.07 -6.12
N THR A 106 -6.91 -6.41 -7.13
CA THR A 106 -5.46 -6.62 -7.05
C THR A 106 -4.75 -5.43 -7.67
N ASP A 107 -3.53 -5.19 -7.25
CA ASP A 107 -2.70 -4.14 -7.83
C ASP A 107 -2.15 -4.52 -9.23
N ARG A 108 -1.50 -3.57 -9.87
CA ARG A 108 -0.96 -3.75 -11.23
C ARG A 108 0.09 -4.84 -11.27
N LEU A 109 -0.20 -5.92 -11.97
CA LEU A 109 0.68 -7.08 -12.12
C LEU A 109 2.09 -6.76 -12.67
N ALA A 110 2.21 -5.72 -13.49
CA ALA A 110 3.51 -5.34 -14.06
C ALA A 110 4.45 -4.61 -13.08
N THR A 111 3.92 -4.02 -12.01
CA THR A 111 4.70 -3.04 -11.22
C THR A 111 4.47 -3.09 -9.70
N HIS A 112 3.43 -3.74 -9.21
CA HIS A 112 3.02 -3.70 -7.80
C HIS A 112 2.95 -5.12 -7.24
N HIS A 113 4.12 -5.79 -7.14
CA HIS A 113 4.16 -7.17 -6.67
C HIS A 113 4.03 -7.26 -5.16
N ILE A 114 4.81 -6.43 -4.46
CA ILE A 114 4.83 -6.31 -3.01
C ILE A 114 4.49 -4.88 -2.66
N SER A 115 3.52 -4.73 -1.78
CA SER A 115 3.09 -3.41 -1.30
C SER A 115 3.04 -3.36 0.21
N ALA A 116 3.07 -2.15 0.75
CA ALA A 116 2.79 -1.91 2.15
C ALA A 116 1.87 -0.71 2.33
N ILE A 117 0.88 -0.85 3.20
CA ILE A 117 0.00 0.23 3.65
C ILE A 117 0.47 0.67 5.03
N ILE A 118 0.70 1.96 5.21
CA ILE A 118 1.05 2.58 6.49
C ILE A 118 -0.14 3.40 6.99
N MET A 119 -0.65 3.04 8.16
CA MET A 119 -1.74 3.77 8.79
C MET A 119 -1.23 4.99 9.52
N LEU A 120 -1.78 6.17 9.19
CA LEU A 120 -1.34 7.47 9.70
C LEU A 120 -2.29 8.05 10.74
N ASP A 121 -3.58 8.10 10.42
CA ASP A 121 -4.59 8.75 11.26
C ASP A 121 -6.02 8.31 10.91
N THR A 122 -6.88 8.21 11.91
CA THR A 122 -8.31 7.97 11.73
C THR A 122 -9.09 8.36 12.98
N ASP A 123 -10.33 8.75 12.81
CA ASP A 123 -11.27 8.98 13.90
C ASP A 123 -12.24 7.81 14.13
N THR A 124 -12.20 6.79 13.27
CA THR A 124 -13.11 5.64 13.33
C THR A 124 -12.47 4.42 12.69
N ASP A 125 -12.64 3.26 13.29
CA ASP A 125 -12.19 1.99 12.71
C ASP A 125 -12.81 1.76 11.33
N TRP A 126 -11.96 1.39 10.38
CA TRP A 126 -12.37 1.03 9.03
C TRP A 126 -11.45 -0.06 8.50
N PRO A 127 -11.85 -1.32 8.65
CA PRO A 127 -10.97 -2.44 8.32
C PRO A 127 -10.66 -2.48 6.83
N ILE A 128 -9.46 -2.94 6.50
CA ILE A 128 -9.15 -3.45 5.17
C ILE A 128 -9.51 -4.93 5.13
N GLU A 129 -10.18 -5.34 4.07
CA GLU A 129 -10.49 -6.73 3.76
C GLU A 129 -9.44 -7.24 2.79
N ILE A 130 -8.82 -8.38 3.11
CA ILE A 130 -7.81 -9.00 2.27
C ILE A 130 -8.05 -10.50 2.17
N GLN A 131 -7.94 -11.05 0.97
CA GLN A 131 -8.01 -12.48 0.72
C GLN A 131 -6.61 -13.07 0.71
N GLY A 132 -6.35 -14.00 1.60
CA GLY A 132 -5.08 -14.72 1.67
C GLY A 132 -4.93 -15.76 0.55
N HIS A 133 -3.73 -16.35 0.48
CA HIS A 133 -3.46 -17.45 -0.47
C HIS A 133 -4.28 -18.72 -0.21
N ASP A 134 -4.82 -18.87 1.00
CA ASP A 134 -5.79 -19.90 1.37
C ASP A 134 -7.21 -19.65 0.83
N GLY A 135 -7.45 -18.51 0.19
CA GLY A 135 -8.75 -18.06 -0.30
C GLY A 135 -9.64 -17.43 0.77
N GLU A 136 -9.20 -17.42 2.03
CA GLU A 136 -9.99 -16.88 3.14
C GLU A 136 -9.88 -15.35 3.22
N TRP A 137 -11.02 -14.69 3.42
CA TRP A 137 -11.07 -13.26 3.67
C TRP A 137 -10.79 -12.94 5.14
N LYS A 138 -9.93 -11.96 5.36
CA LYS A 138 -9.66 -11.40 6.69
C LYS A 138 -9.96 -9.91 6.70
N SER A 139 -10.59 -9.47 7.78
CA SER A 139 -10.87 -8.07 8.07
C SER A 139 -9.83 -7.59 9.08
N ILE A 140 -9.01 -6.62 8.68
CA ILE A 140 -7.86 -6.15 9.46
C ILE A 140 -8.09 -4.69 9.85
N ILE A 141 -8.16 -4.42 11.15
CA ILE A 141 -8.16 -3.06 11.70
C ILE A 141 -6.71 -2.61 11.87
N MET A 142 -6.40 -1.42 11.36
CA MET A 142 -5.10 -0.81 11.46
C MET A 142 -5.17 0.46 12.30
N ASN A 143 -4.30 0.55 13.30
CA ASN A 143 -4.11 1.75 14.11
C ASN A 143 -2.93 2.59 13.57
N PRO A 144 -2.86 3.89 13.86
CA PRO A 144 -1.70 4.71 13.53
C PRO A 144 -0.39 4.04 13.98
N GLY A 145 0.58 3.95 13.07
CA GLY A 145 1.83 3.23 13.32
C GLY A 145 1.82 1.75 12.92
N HIS A 146 0.68 1.21 12.48
CA HIS A 146 0.65 -0.11 11.87
C HIS A 146 1.10 -0.05 10.41
N ILE A 147 1.76 -1.12 9.97
CA ILE A 147 2.11 -1.39 8.57
C ILE A 147 1.54 -2.75 8.16
N LEU A 148 0.84 -2.80 7.05
CA LEU A 148 0.35 -4.04 6.44
C LEU A 148 1.15 -4.31 5.18
N PHE A 149 1.98 -5.34 5.20
CA PHE A 149 2.67 -5.87 4.03
C PHE A 149 1.78 -6.85 3.29
N TYR A 150 1.82 -6.87 1.96
CA TYR A 150 1.03 -7.83 1.20
C TYR A 150 1.56 -8.03 -0.23
N GLU A 151 1.28 -9.22 -0.77
CA GLU A 151 1.54 -9.58 -2.16
C GLU A 151 0.43 -9.00 -3.03
N SER A 152 0.49 -7.71 -3.27
CA SER A 152 -0.63 -6.88 -3.74
C SER A 152 -1.09 -7.19 -5.16
N ALA A 153 -0.22 -7.75 -6.01
CA ALA A 153 -0.62 -8.25 -7.32
C ALA A 153 -1.44 -9.55 -7.24
N LYS A 154 -1.41 -10.26 -6.10
CA LYS A 154 -2.05 -11.57 -5.93
C LYS A 154 -3.21 -11.57 -4.95
N CYS A 155 -3.08 -10.87 -3.83
CA CYS A 155 -4.10 -10.83 -2.79
C CYS A 155 -5.17 -9.80 -3.15
N LEU A 156 -6.41 -10.25 -3.37
CA LEU A 156 -7.55 -9.34 -3.47
C LEU A 156 -7.68 -8.55 -2.17
N HIS A 157 -7.82 -7.24 -2.27
CA HIS A 157 -7.96 -6.39 -1.11
C HIS A 157 -8.86 -5.19 -1.40
N GLY A 158 -9.50 -4.66 -0.35
CA GLY A 158 -10.44 -3.56 -0.50
C GLY A 158 -11.05 -3.14 0.83
N ARG A 159 -12.10 -2.32 0.75
CA ARG A 159 -12.91 -1.84 1.88
C ARG A 159 -14.35 -1.73 1.39
N SER A 160 -15.10 -2.82 1.50
CA SER A 160 -16.45 -2.95 0.95
C SER A 160 -17.48 -2.16 1.77
N THR A 161 -17.27 -2.07 3.08
CA THR A 161 -18.14 -1.30 3.97
C THR A 161 -17.83 0.20 3.87
N PRO A 162 -18.84 1.07 3.65
CA PRO A 162 -18.61 2.51 3.60
C PRO A 162 -18.04 3.05 4.92
N PHE A 163 -17.02 3.90 4.81
CA PHE A 163 -16.40 4.56 5.95
C PHE A 163 -17.40 5.45 6.69
N GLN A 164 -17.50 5.32 8.02
CA GLN A 164 -18.47 6.06 8.84
C GLN A 164 -17.84 7.23 9.63
N GLY A 165 -16.52 7.39 9.57
CA GLY A 165 -15.80 8.49 10.21
C GLY A 165 -15.73 9.74 9.34
N LYS A 166 -15.00 10.74 9.82
CA LYS A 166 -14.76 12.00 9.10
C LYS A 166 -13.54 11.91 8.19
N SER A 167 -12.48 11.24 8.65
CA SER A 167 -11.19 11.19 7.98
C SER A 167 -10.45 9.91 8.32
N PHE A 168 -9.95 9.22 7.30
CA PHE A 168 -9.07 8.05 7.41
C PHE A 168 -7.88 8.24 6.49
N LYS A 169 -6.67 8.31 7.04
CA LYS A 169 -5.46 8.63 6.28
C LYS A 169 -4.45 7.52 6.33
N ASN A 170 -4.00 7.13 5.17
CA ASN A 170 -2.90 6.20 5.00
C ASN A 170 -1.97 6.63 3.84
N CYS A 171 -0.80 6.05 3.80
CA CYS A 171 0.03 6.05 2.61
C CYS A 171 0.39 4.61 2.24
N TYR A 172 0.80 4.39 1.00
CA TYR A 172 1.16 3.09 0.50
C TYR A 172 2.33 3.17 -0.46
N VAL A 173 3.18 2.15 -0.38
CA VAL A 173 4.36 1.98 -1.23
C VAL A 173 4.23 0.71 -2.03
N HIS A 174 4.80 0.72 -3.22
CA HIS A 174 4.76 -0.41 -4.14
C HIS A 174 6.17 -0.72 -4.64
N TYR A 175 6.46 -2.01 -4.72
CA TYR A 175 7.71 -2.54 -5.24
C TYR A 175 7.43 -3.63 -6.26
N LYS A 176 8.32 -3.77 -7.24
CA LYS A 176 8.39 -4.93 -8.11
C LYS A 176 9.55 -5.82 -7.71
N LEU A 177 9.45 -7.09 -8.03
CA LEU A 177 10.50 -8.07 -7.80
C LEU A 177 11.64 -7.84 -8.78
N LYS A 178 12.87 -7.73 -8.28
CA LYS A 178 14.07 -7.43 -9.11
C LYS A 178 14.35 -8.52 -10.15
N ASN A 179 14.09 -9.77 -9.79
CA ASN A 179 14.40 -10.92 -10.65
C ASN A 179 13.20 -11.42 -11.46
N TYR A 180 12.12 -10.63 -11.55
CA TYR A 180 10.91 -10.96 -12.29
C TYR A 180 10.53 -9.83 -13.23
N GLN A 181 10.22 -10.17 -14.46
CA GLN A 181 9.82 -9.21 -15.48
C GLN A 181 8.48 -9.62 -16.06
N TYR A 182 7.52 -8.69 -16.05
CA TYR A 182 6.25 -8.86 -16.74
C TYR A 182 6.48 -8.77 -18.25
N GLY A 183 6.05 -9.80 -18.99
CA GLY A 183 6.19 -9.89 -20.43
C GLY A 183 4.88 -9.67 -21.20
N GLY A 184 3.76 -9.40 -20.51
CA GLY A 184 2.49 -9.03 -21.13
C GLY A 184 2.51 -7.58 -21.66
N GLU A 185 1.72 -7.32 -22.70
CA GLU A 185 1.50 -5.97 -23.28
C GLU A 185 0.56 -5.11 -22.41
#